data_a8c09bd6354fad9c7809c38e1826889b
#
_entry.id   a8c09bd6354fad9c7809c38e1826889b
#
_cell.length_a   1.000
_cell.length_b   1.000
_cell.length_c   1.000
_cell.angle_alpha   90.00
_cell.angle_beta   90.00
_cell.angle_gamma   90.00
#
_symmetry.space_group_name_H-M   'P 1'
#
loop_
_entity.id
_entity.type
_entity.pdbx_description
1 polymer ?
#
loop_
_entity_poly.entity_id
_entity_poly.type
_entity_poly.pdbx_seq_one_letter_code
_entity_poly.pdbx_strand_id
1 'polypeptide(L)'
;YECAMLEVKTKLDVLNTELSVQNSRNPIESIKCRIKEPDSIMKKMKRQEIPFSVDNIEKNLNDIAGVRVICSFPDDIYMLADCLLSQDDITLLEKKDYIKNPKPGGYRSLHLIVSVPIFLQDGKRNMTVEVQLRTIAMDFWASLEHKIYYKFEGDASEYISRDLRECAEMVSTLDEKMLSLNEAIKECLEKQEELNISTKTKETNRQDQRVLQGLD
;
A
#
# COMPACT_ATOMS: atom_id res chain seq x y z
N TYR A 1 -12.71 17.45 -2.51
CA TYR A 1 -11.57 16.53 -2.65
C TYR A 1 -10.90 16.25 -1.32
N GLU A 2 -10.67 17.28 -0.48
CA GLU A 2 -10.05 17.09 0.83
C GLU A 2 -10.91 16.20 1.74
N CYS A 3 -12.22 16.41 1.79
CA CYS A 3 -13.14 15.54 2.54
C CYS A 3 -13.08 14.09 2.08
N ALA A 4 -13.05 13.85 0.76
CA ALA A 4 -12.94 12.50 0.21
C ALA A 4 -11.60 11.82 0.54
N MET A 5 -10.51 12.59 0.51
CA MET A 5 -9.20 12.13 0.92
C MET A 5 -9.17 11.72 2.40
N LEU A 6 -9.78 12.53 3.28
CA LEU A 6 -9.92 12.25 4.71
C LEU A 6 -10.76 11.00 4.95
N GLU A 7 -11.85 10.81 4.20
CA GLU A 7 -12.71 9.62 4.29
C GLU A 7 -11.91 8.34 3.98
N VAL A 8 -11.19 8.31 2.84
CA VAL A 8 -10.35 7.18 2.47
C VAL A 8 -9.22 6.95 3.48
N LYS A 9 -8.58 8.04 3.96
CA LYS A 9 -7.54 7.94 4.98
C LYS A 9 -8.09 7.31 6.27
N THR A 10 -9.25 7.73 6.74
CA THR A 10 -9.88 7.20 7.96
C THR A 10 -10.17 5.71 7.82
N LYS A 11 -10.68 5.25 6.67
CA LYS A 11 -10.88 3.83 6.38
C LYS A 11 -9.58 3.03 6.48
N LEU A 12 -8.50 3.55 5.91
CA LEU A 12 -7.18 2.91 6.00
C LEU A 12 -6.62 2.93 7.43
N ASP A 13 -6.83 3.99 8.21
CA ASP A 13 -6.43 4.06 9.61
C ASP A 13 -7.20 3.02 10.47
N VAL A 14 -8.50 2.81 10.19
CA VAL A 14 -9.33 1.78 10.85
C VAL A 14 -8.80 0.39 10.51
N LEU A 15 -8.56 0.09 9.21
CA LEU A 15 -7.97 -1.18 8.78
C LEU A 15 -6.60 -1.41 9.43
N ASN A 16 -5.77 -0.39 9.51
CA ASN A 16 -4.47 -0.45 10.16
C ASN A 16 -4.57 -0.82 11.65
N THR A 17 -5.53 -0.21 12.35
CA THR A 17 -5.79 -0.50 13.76
C THR A 17 -6.27 -1.94 13.96
N GLU A 18 -7.21 -2.41 13.15
CA GLU A 18 -7.73 -3.77 13.20
C GLU A 18 -6.64 -4.80 12.91
N LEU A 19 -5.91 -4.63 11.80
CA LEU A 19 -4.87 -5.57 11.36
C LEU A 19 -3.68 -5.63 12.33
N SER A 20 -3.36 -4.52 13.00
CA SER A 20 -2.30 -4.52 14.04
C SER A 20 -2.66 -5.31 15.28
N VAL A 21 -3.96 -5.46 15.58
CA VAL A 21 -4.44 -6.28 16.71
C VAL A 21 -4.49 -7.76 16.32
N GLN A 22 -4.92 -8.07 15.10
CA GLN A 22 -5.08 -9.45 14.63
C GLN A 22 -3.76 -10.11 14.21
N ASN A 23 -2.82 -9.34 13.71
CA ASN A 23 -1.54 -9.84 13.23
C ASN A 23 -0.42 -9.48 14.21
N SER A 24 0.59 -10.32 14.31
CA SER A 24 1.80 -10.07 15.11
C SER A 24 2.64 -8.88 14.60
N ARG A 25 2.27 -8.27 13.47
CA ARG A 25 2.93 -7.11 12.86
C ARG A 25 1.92 -6.15 12.22
N ASN A 26 2.30 -4.88 12.12
CA ASN A 26 1.55 -3.88 11.39
C ASN A 26 1.90 -3.91 9.88
N PRO A 27 0.93 -4.13 8.97
CA PRO A 27 1.20 -4.14 7.53
C PRO A 27 1.43 -2.74 6.95
N ILE A 28 0.94 -1.68 7.60
CA ILE A 28 1.08 -0.29 7.16
C ILE A 28 2.18 0.41 7.94
N GLU A 29 3.20 0.85 7.25
CA GLU A 29 4.30 1.65 7.79
C GLU A 29 3.93 3.14 7.91
N SER A 30 3.30 3.69 6.86
CA SER A 30 2.83 5.07 6.87
C SER A 30 1.78 5.36 5.82
N ILE A 31 0.94 6.37 6.10
CA ILE A 31 -0.06 6.91 5.16
C ILE A 31 0.24 8.37 4.91
N LYS A 32 0.44 8.75 3.65
CA LYS A 32 0.69 10.14 3.22
C LYS A 32 -0.44 10.60 2.32
N CYS A 33 -0.99 11.76 2.62
CA CYS A 33 -2.09 12.35 1.87
C CYS A 33 -1.63 13.62 1.14
N ARG A 34 -2.19 13.85 -0.05
CA ARG A 34 -1.88 15.04 -0.83
C ARG A 34 -3.07 15.46 -1.68
N ILE A 35 -3.39 16.76 -1.63
CA ILE A 35 -4.20 17.40 -2.67
C ILE A 35 -3.26 17.97 -3.72
N LYS A 36 -3.60 17.76 -4.99
CA LYS A 36 -2.81 18.25 -6.12
C LYS A 36 -2.88 19.76 -6.19
N GLU A 37 -1.71 20.40 -6.28
CA GLU A 37 -1.59 21.86 -6.37
C GLU A 37 -2.29 22.42 -7.62
N PRO A 38 -2.94 23.59 -7.55
CA PRO A 38 -3.66 24.21 -8.67
C PRO A 38 -2.82 24.33 -9.93
N ASP A 39 -1.55 24.74 -9.81
CA ASP A 39 -0.63 24.87 -10.94
C ASP A 39 -0.37 23.52 -11.64
N SER A 40 -0.30 22.44 -10.84
CA SER A 40 -0.13 21.08 -11.35
C SER A 40 -1.39 20.57 -12.05
N ILE A 41 -2.57 20.99 -11.59
CA ILE A 41 -3.85 20.71 -12.25
C ILE A 41 -3.88 21.40 -13.62
N MET A 42 -3.59 22.69 -13.67
CA MET A 42 -3.57 23.47 -14.91
C MET A 42 -2.57 22.91 -15.93
N LYS A 43 -1.34 22.58 -15.48
CA LYS A 43 -0.32 21.96 -16.35
C LYS A 43 -0.79 20.62 -16.91
N LYS A 44 -1.47 19.79 -16.11
CA LYS A 44 -1.98 18.50 -16.56
C LYS A 44 -3.10 18.66 -17.57
N MET A 45 -4.07 19.55 -17.32
CA MET A 45 -5.16 19.84 -18.25
C MET A 45 -4.63 20.37 -19.59
N LYS A 46 -3.68 21.32 -19.56
CA LYS A 46 -3.04 21.85 -20.78
C LYS A 46 -2.34 20.75 -21.57
N ARG A 47 -1.61 19.84 -20.92
CA ARG A 47 -0.93 18.72 -21.57
C ARG A 47 -1.90 17.72 -22.20
N GLN A 48 -3.10 17.58 -21.64
CA GLN A 48 -4.15 16.70 -22.13
C GLN A 48 -5.13 17.40 -23.09
N GLU A 49 -4.89 18.69 -23.40
CA GLU A 49 -5.72 19.53 -24.27
C GLU A 49 -7.18 19.63 -23.79
N ILE A 50 -7.40 19.57 -22.47
CA ILE A 50 -8.72 19.66 -21.85
C ILE A 50 -9.00 21.13 -21.49
N PRO A 51 -10.15 21.72 -21.92
CA PRO A 51 -10.53 23.06 -21.53
C PRO A 51 -10.67 23.19 -20.02
N PHE A 52 -10.15 24.30 -19.47
CA PHE A 52 -10.16 24.53 -18.02
C PHE A 52 -11.57 24.88 -17.54
N SER A 53 -12.15 23.98 -16.74
CA SER A 53 -13.39 24.20 -15.97
C SER A 53 -13.44 23.21 -14.82
N VAL A 54 -14.21 23.52 -13.77
CA VAL A 54 -14.41 22.61 -12.62
C VAL A 54 -15.00 21.27 -13.08
N ASP A 55 -16.00 21.31 -13.95
CA ASP A 55 -16.64 20.11 -14.51
C ASP A 55 -15.65 19.22 -15.26
N ASN A 56 -14.75 19.82 -16.04
CA ASN A 56 -13.73 19.07 -16.77
C ASN A 56 -12.66 18.51 -15.83
N ILE A 57 -12.32 19.21 -14.75
CA ILE A 57 -11.44 18.68 -13.72
C ILE A 57 -12.04 17.43 -13.09
N GLU A 58 -13.31 17.50 -12.65
CA GLU A 58 -14.00 16.36 -12.03
C GLU A 58 -14.14 15.17 -12.98
N LYS A 59 -14.40 15.40 -14.26
CA LYS A 59 -14.60 14.34 -15.25
C LYS A 59 -13.31 13.66 -15.73
N ASN A 60 -12.20 14.39 -15.76
CA ASN A 60 -10.99 13.91 -16.45
C ASN A 60 -9.78 13.70 -15.53
N LEU A 61 -9.78 14.25 -14.31
CA LEU A 61 -8.65 14.14 -13.39
C LEU A 61 -8.99 13.30 -12.17
N ASN A 62 -8.43 12.10 -12.12
CA ASN A 62 -8.67 11.14 -11.03
C ASN A 62 -7.64 11.24 -9.89
N ASP A 63 -6.65 12.14 -10.00
CA ASP A 63 -5.50 12.24 -9.10
C ASP A 63 -5.41 13.59 -8.36
N ILE A 64 -6.56 14.26 -8.17
CA ILE A 64 -6.66 15.50 -7.38
C ILE A 64 -6.47 15.20 -5.91
N ALA A 65 -7.23 14.25 -5.37
CA ALA A 65 -7.04 13.71 -4.04
C ALA A 65 -6.20 12.43 -4.14
N GLY A 66 -5.08 12.40 -3.44
CA GLY A 66 -4.17 11.25 -3.44
C GLY A 66 -3.86 10.77 -2.04
N VAL A 67 -3.96 9.46 -1.82
CA VAL A 67 -3.55 8.77 -0.60
C VAL A 67 -2.47 7.77 -0.96
N ARG A 68 -1.30 7.87 -0.33
CA ARG A 68 -0.20 6.93 -0.51
C ARG A 68 -0.04 6.11 0.75
N VAL A 69 -0.12 4.79 0.60
CA VAL A 69 0.05 3.81 1.67
C VAL A 69 1.39 3.12 1.46
N ILE A 70 2.25 3.18 2.45
CA ILE A 70 3.52 2.47 2.46
C ILE A 70 3.33 1.21 3.28
N CYS A 71 3.55 0.05 2.66
CA CYS A 71 3.41 -1.27 3.24
C CYS A 71 4.78 -1.89 3.53
N SER A 72 4.84 -2.83 4.47
CA SER A 72 6.07 -3.53 4.81
C SER A 72 6.49 -4.48 3.69
N PHE A 73 5.56 -5.26 3.12
CA PHE A 73 5.84 -6.29 2.12
C PHE A 73 4.87 -6.24 0.93
N PRO A 74 5.23 -6.86 -0.22
CA PRO A 74 4.38 -6.87 -1.42
C PRO A 74 3.00 -7.52 -1.22
N ASP A 75 2.89 -8.57 -0.41
CA ASP A 75 1.62 -9.24 -0.08
C ASP A 75 0.67 -8.34 0.72
N ASP A 76 1.19 -7.51 1.62
CA ASP A 76 0.41 -6.52 2.36
C ASP A 76 -0.32 -5.53 1.44
N ILE A 77 0.30 -5.17 0.31
CA ILE A 77 -0.29 -4.28 -0.68
C ILE A 77 -1.61 -4.84 -1.21
N TYR A 78 -1.60 -6.10 -1.62
CA TYR A 78 -2.77 -6.75 -2.20
C TYR A 78 -3.84 -7.02 -1.15
N MET A 79 -3.45 -7.49 0.03
CA MET A 79 -4.35 -7.70 1.17
C MET A 79 -5.08 -6.40 1.55
N LEU A 80 -4.36 -5.29 1.71
CA LEU A 80 -4.95 -3.99 2.05
C LEU A 80 -5.84 -3.45 0.92
N ALA A 81 -5.44 -3.65 -0.34
CA ALA A 81 -6.25 -3.28 -1.48
C ALA A 81 -7.60 -4.02 -1.47
N ASP A 82 -7.58 -5.33 -1.24
CA ASP A 82 -8.78 -6.15 -1.18
C ASP A 82 -9.66 -5.77 0.02
N CYS A 83 -9.09 -5.54 1.21
CA CYS A 83 -9.81 -5.04 2.38
C CYS A 83 -10.48 -3.68 2.14
N LEU A 84 -9.80 -2.74 1.48
CA LEU A 84 -10.37 -1.45 1.14
C LEU A 84 -11.52 -1.58 0.14
N LEU A 85 -11.33 -2.40 -0.90
CA LEU A 85 -12.30 -2.58 -1.98
C LEU A 85 -13.51 -3.44 -1.59
N SER A 86 -13.42 -4.20 -0.48
CA SER A 86 -14.55 -4.97 0.06
C SER A 86 -15.56 -4.12 0.84
N GLN A 87 -15.27 -2.84 1.10
CA GLN A 87 -16.17 -1.94 1.80
C GLN A 87 -17.31 -1.49 0.89
N ASP A 88 -18.56 -1.54 1.38
CA ASP A 88 -19.78 -1.29 0.61
C ASP A 88 -19.86 0.09 -0.05
N ASP A 89 -19.18 1.08 0.53
CA ASP A 89 -19.20 2.47 0.08
C ASP A 89 -17.95 2.85 -0.77
N ILE A 90 -17.09 1.89 -1.07
CA ILE A 90 -15.95 2.08 -1.97
C ILE A 90 -16.26 1.43 -3.33
N THR A 91 -16.20 2.22 -4.38
CA THR A 91 -16.37 1.73 -5.75
C THR A 91 -15.05 1.85 -6.51
N LEU A 92 -14.51 0.73 -6.99
CA LEU A 92 -13.34 0.73 -7.85
C LEU A 92 -13.70 1.25 -9.24
N LEU A 93 -13.03 2.32 -9.70
CA LEU A 93 -13.18 2.87 -11.04
C LEU A 93 -12.08 2.36 -11.99
N GLU A 94 -10.83 2.26 -11.49
CA GLU A 94 -9.71 1.80 -12.28
C GLU A 94 -8.63 1.17 -11.37
N LYS A 95 -8.00 0.09 -11.84
CA LYS A 95 -6.84 -0.56 -11.19
C LYS A 95 -5.66 -0.59 -12.14
N LYS A 96 -4.53 -0.02 -11.74
CA LYS A 96 -3.25 -0.07 -12.47
C LYS A 96 -2.21 -0.78 -11.62
N ASP A 97 -1.87 -1.99 -12.01
CA ASP A 97 -0.90 -2.81 -11.30
C ASP A 97 0.48 -2.67 -11.94
N TYR A 98 1.22 -1.66 -11.51
CA TYR A 98 2.61 -1.45 -11.91
C TYR A 98 3.62 -2.29 -11.09
N ILE A 99 3.16 -3.12 -10.16
CA ILE A 99 4.01 -4.11 -9.51
C ILE A 99 4.23 -5.28 -10.47
N LYS A 100 3.13 -5.82 -11.02
CA LYS A 100 3.15 -6.91 -12.00
C LYS A 100 3.62 -6.45 -13.38
N ASN A 101 3.27 -5.22 -13.77
CA ASN A 101 3.60 -4.63 -15.06
C ASN A 101 4.29 -3.28 -14.86
N PRO A 102 5.59 -3.25 -14.51
CA PRO A 102 6.32 -2.02 -14.24
C PRO A 102 6.31 -1.06 -15.43
N LYS A 103 6.35 0.25 -15.14
CA LYS A 103 6.53 1.25 -16.20
C LYS A 103 7.91 1.09 -16.85
N PRO A 104 8.11 1.57 -18.08
CA PRO A 104 9.38 1.44 -18.80
C PRO A 104 10.62 1.95 -18.03
N GLY A 105 10.43 2.93 -17.11
CA GLY A 105 11.47 3.44 -16.23
C GLY A 105 11.76 2.57 -14.99
N GLY A 106 11.02 1.47 -14.76
CA GLY A 106 11.18 0.61 -13.58
C GLY A 106 10.25 0.95 -12.41
N TYR A 107 9.42 1.98 -12.53
CA TYR A 107 8.47 2.37 -11.47
C TYR A 107 7.48 1.26 -11.15
N ARG A 108 7.32 0.94 -9.84
CA ARG A 108 6.39 -0.05 -9.31
C ARG A 108 5.48 0.58 -8.26
N SER A 109 4.18 0.28 -8.32
CA SER A 109 3.13 0.66 -7.35
C SER A 109 1.82 0.03 -7.77
N LEU A 110 0.93 -0.28 -6.84
CA LEU A 110 -0.47 -0.56 -7.14
C LEU A 110 -1.26 0.75 -7.03
N HIS A 111 -1.95 1.15 -8.09
CA HIS A 111 -2.82 2.33 -8.12
C HIS A 111 -4.28 1.88 -8.21
N LEU A 112 -5.09 2.40 -7.30
CA LEU A 112 -6.53 2.23 -7.29
C LEU A 112 -7.15 3.62 -7.45
N ILE A 113 -7.99 3.80 -8.47
CA ILE A 113 -8.87 4.94 -8.57
C ILE A 113 -10.20 4.51 -8.00
N VAL A 114 -10.57 5.08 -6.87
CA VAL A 114 -11.80 4.74 -6.16
C VAL A 114 -12.74 5.91 -6.10
N SER A 115 -14.05 5.62 -6.09
CA SER A 115 -15.10 6.58 -5.78
C SER A 115 -15.59 6.32 -4.36
N VAL A 116 -15.66 7.37 -3.54
CA VAL A 116 -16.14 7.34 -2.17
C VAL A 116 -17.23 8.39 -1.97
N PRO A 117 -18.36 8.06 -1.28
CA PRO A 117 -19.37 9.02 -0.95
C PRO A 117 -18.90 9.94 0.17
N ILE A 118 -19.11 11.23 -0.01
CA ILE A 118 -18.98 12.24 1.05
C ILE A 118 -20.34 12.89 1.30
N PHE A 119 -20.59 13.28 2.53
CA PHE A 119 -21.84 13.93 2.93
C PHE A 119 -21.55 15.37 3.32
N LEU A 120 -21.92 16.28 2.43
CA LEU A 120 -21.76 17.72 2.62
C LEU A 120 -23.09 18.34 3.07
N GLN A 121 -23.07 19.61 3.42
CA GLN A 121 -24.28 20.34 3.83
C GLN A 121 -25.37 20.32 2.76
N ASP A 122 -25.00 20.32 1.48
CA ASP A 122 -25.87 20.29 0.31
C ASP A 122 -26.24 18.87 -0.16
N GLY A 123 -25.77 17.83 0.54
CA GLY A 123 -26.11 16.45 0.29
C GLY A 123 -24.93 15.52 0.00
N LYS A 124 -25.26 14.32 -0.47
CA LYS A 124 -24.28 13.27 -0.82
C LYS A 124 -23.62 13.59 -2.16
N ARG A 125 -22.30 13.48 -2.21
CA ARG A 125 -21.50 13.50 -3.45
C ARG A 125 -20.56 12.31 -3.50
N ASN A 126 -20.40 11.70 -4.68
CA ASN A 126 -19.39 10.69 -4.91
C ASN A 126 -18.15 11.36 -5.48
N MET A 127 -17.01 11.18 -4.82
CA MET A 127 -15.75 11.84 -5.18
C MET A 127 -14.66 10.81 -5.46
N THR A 128 -13.79 11.15 -6.42
CA THR A 128 -12.68 10.28 -6.84
C THR A 128 -11.44 10.54 -6.00
N VAL A 129 -10.79 9.46 -5.56
CA VAL A 129 -9.51 9.47 -4.84
C VAL A 129 -8.57 8.45 -5.49
N GLU A 130 -7.32 8.84 -5.74
CA GLU A 130 -6.25 7.92 -6.13
C GLU A 130 -5.57 7.35 -4.88
N VAL A 131 -5.59 6.03 -4.73
CA VAL A 131 -4.87 5.31 -3.68
C VAL A 131 -3.65 4.62 -4.30
N GLN A 132 -2.45 4.99 -3.86
CA GLN A 132 -1.19 4.40 -4.29
C GLN A 132 -0.64 3.53 -3.16
N LEU A 133 -0.51 2.21 -3.40
CA LEU A 133 0.09 1.29 -2.45
C LEU A 133 1.47 0.87 -2.95
N ARG A 134 2.46 0.93 -2.05
CA ARG A 134 3.87 0.63 -2.31
C ARG A 134 4.49 -0.05 -1.12
N THR A 135 5.55 -0.81 -1.33
CA THR A 135 6.46 -1.16 -0.23
C THR A 135 7.38 0.00 0.12
N ILE A 136 8.08 -0.13 1.25
CA ILE A 136 9.16 0.81 1.65
C ILE A 136 10.18 0.93 0.52
N ALA A 137 10.59 -0.19 -0.08
CA ALA A 137 11.59 -0.24 -1.14
C ALA A 137 11.09 0.44 -2.43
N MET A 138 9.85 0.23 -2.83
CA MET A 138 9.22 0.90 -3.97
C MET A 138 9.11 2.41 -3.75
N ASP A 139 8.76 2.88 -2.54
CA ASP A 139 8.67 4.32 -2.23
C ASP A 139 10.06 4.97 -2.17
N PHE A 140 11.06 4.25 -1.66
CA PHE A 140 12.46 4.68 -1.70
C PHE A 140 12.90 4.98 -3.13
N TRP A 141 12.77 4.01 -4.03
CA TRP A 141 13.18 4.18 -5.43
C TRP A 141 12.41 5.31 -6.12
N ALA A 142 11.07 5.32 -6.03
CA ALA A 142 10.22 6.31 -6.68
C ALA A 142 10.47 7.74 -6.17
N SER A 143 10.82 7.90 -4.89
CA SER A 143 11.13 9.19 -4.29
C SER A 143 12.48 9.74 -4.78
N LEU A 144 13.46 8.89 -4.99
CA LEU A 144 14.78 9.27 -5.49
C LEU A 144 14.77 9.50 -7.00
N GLU A 145 14.12 8.64 -7.77
CA GLU A 145 13.92 8.82 -9.21
C GLU A 145 13.35 10.20 -9.52
N HIS A 146 12.25 10.58 -8.84
CA HIS A 146 11.64 11.89 -9.02
C HIS A 146 12.61 13.04 -8.69
N LYS A 147 13.46 12.92 -7.65
CA LYS A 147 14.45 13.94 -7.30
C LYS A 147 15.60 14.05 -8.31
N ILE A 148 16.00 12.92 -8.89
CA ILE A 148 17.04 12.85 -9.92
C ILE A 148 16.54 13.51 -11.19
N TYR A 149 15.35 13.14 -11.68
CA TYR A 149 14.77 13.73 -12.89
C TYR A 149 14.38 15.20 -12.74
N TYR A 150 13.89 15.62 -11.55
CA TYR A 150 13.50 17.02 -11.33
C TYR A 150 14.66 18.02 -11.44
N LYS A 151 15.91 17.57 -11.20
CA LYS A 151 17.10 18.39 -11.34
C LYS A 151 17.61 18.48 -12.79
N PHE A 152 17.07 17.66 -13.68
CA PHE A 152 17.49 17.62 -15.08
C PHE A 152 16.47 18.38 -15.93
N GLU A 153 16.78 19.62 -16.33
CA GLU A 153 16.07 20.33 -17.39
C GLU A 153 16.61 19.81 -18.75
N GLY A 154 16.01 18.71 -19.23
CA GLY A 154 16.38 18.08 -20.50
C GLY A 154 16.13 16.56 -20.49
N ASP A 155 16.28 15.91 -21.63
CA ASP A 155 16.24 14.45 -21.72
C ASP A 155 17.42 13.86 -20.93
N ALA A 156 17.09 13.12 -19.86
CA ALA A 156 18.10 12.36 -19.12
C ALA A 156 18.84 11.45 -20.12
N SER A 157 20.16 11.42 -20.05
CA SER A 157 20.94 10.56 -20.95
C SER A 157 20.45 9.11 -20.84
N GLU A 158 20.47 8.37 -21.93
CA GLU A 158 20.06 6.95 -21.98
C GLU A 158 20.77 6.11 -20.91
N TYR A 159 21.99 6.50 -20.57
CA TYR A 159 22.78 5.93 -19.47
C TYR A 159 22.07 6.05 -18.10
N ILE A 160 21.59 7.25 -17.73
CA ILE A 160 20.89 7.48 -16.44
C ILE A 160 19.60 6.68 -16.38
N SER A 161 18.84 6.66 -17.48
CA SER A 161 17.59 5.91 -17.58
C SER A 161 17.79 4.39 -17.44
N ARG A 162 18.90 3.88 -17.99
CA ARG A 162 19.30 2.47 -17.85
C ARG A 162 19.65 2.14 -16.41
N ASP A 163 20.52 2.93 -15.79
CA ASP A 163 20.99 2.69 -14.43
C ASP A 163 19.84 2.81 -13.42
N LEU A 164 18.89 3.72 -13.62
CA LEU A 164 17.66 3.80 -12.80
C LEU A 164 16.80 2.53 -12.92
N ARG A 165 16.70 1.93 -14.11
CA ARG A 165 16.00 0.65 -14.29
C ARG A 165 16.73 -0.49 -13.58
N GLU A 166 18.05 -0.57 -13.68
CA GLU A 166 18.83 -1.56 -12.95
C GLU A 166 18.64 -1.42 -11.42
N CYS A 167 18.63 -0.20 -10.90
CA CYS A 167 18.31 0.07 -9.50
C CYS A 167 16.88 -0.40 -9.14
N ALA A 168 15.90 -0.20 -10.02
CA ALA A 168 14.53 -0.65 -9.77
C ALA A 168 14.41 -2.18 -9.70
N GLU A 169 15.18 -2.91 -10.51
CA GLU A 169 15.25 -4.37 -10.49
C GLU A 169 15.94 -4.88 -9.22
N MET A 170 17.04 -4.25 -8.81
CA MET A 170 17.71 -4.58 -7.53
C MET A 170 16.78 -4.37 -6.34
N VAL A 171 16.03 -3.27 -6.31
CA VAL A 171 15.05 -2.97 -5.26
C VAL A 171 13.93 -4.01 -5.24
N SER A 172 13.41 -4.44 -6.40
CA SER A 172 12.39 -5.48 -6.49
C SER A 172 12.90 -6.83 -5.96
N THR A 173 14.11 -7.21 -6.34
CA THR A 173 14.75 -8.45 -5.86
C THR A 173 14.97 -8.42 -4.34
N LEU A 174 15.39 -7.27 -3.81
CA LEU A 174 15.56 -7.10 -2.37
C LEU A 174 14.22 -7.22 -1.63
N ASP A 175 13.17 -6.62 -2.15
CA ASP A 175 11.81 -6.66 -1.59
C ASP A 175 11.27 -8.10 -1.50
N GLU A 176 11.41 -8.88 -2.59
CA GLU A 176 11.06 -10.31 -2.64
C GLU A 176 11.86 -11.13 -1.63
N LYS A 177 13.16 -10.86 -1.51
CA LYS A 177 14.03 -11.56 -0.57
C LYS A 177 13.67 -11.26 0.88
N MET A 178 13.31 -10.01 1.19
CA MET A 178 12.84 -9.63 2.52
C MET A 178 11.51 -10.29 2.86
N LEU A 179 10.60 -10.43 1.89
CA LEU A 179 9.35 -11.19 2.06
C LEU A 179 9.64 -12.67 2.39
N SER A 180 10.50 -13.33 1.62
CA SER A 180 10.87 -14.73 1.86
C SER A 180 11.50 -14.95 3.24
N LEU A 181 12.32 -14.00 3.72
CA LEU A 181 12.89 -14.06 5.07
C LEU A 181 11.80 -13.92 6.15
N ASN A 182 10.82 -13.04 5.95
CA ASN A 182 9.69 -12.89 6.86
C ASN A 182 8.82 -14.15 6.92
N GLU A 183 8.59 -14.81 5.78
CA GLU A 183 7.87 -16.10 5.72
C GLU A 183 8.64 -17.20 6.46
N ALA A 184 9.93 -17.32 6.23
CA ALA A 184 10.77 -18.31 6.93
C ALA A 184 10.77 -18.11 8.45
N ILE A 185 10.78 -16.88 8.93
CA ILE A 185 10.68 -16.58 10.38
C ILE A 185 9.31 -17.01 10.92
N LYS A 186 8.21 -16.75 10.21
CA LYS A 186 6.87 -17.18 10.63
C LYS A 186 6.80 -18.70 10.77
N GLU A 187 7.29 -19.45 9.79
CA GLU A 187 7.35 -20.91 9.87
C GLU A 187 8.17 -21.42 11.05
N CYS A 188 9.30 -20.76 11.37
CA CYS A 188 10.11 -21.12 12.52
C CYS A 188 9.37 -20.89 13.85
N LEU A 189 8.64 -19.78 13.97
CA LEU A 189 7.85 -19.45 15.17
C LEU A 189 6.69 -20.43 15.37
N GLU A 190 5.95 -20.77 14.32
CA GLU A 190 4.87 -21.74 14.35
C GLU A 190 5.36 -23.13 14.82
N LYS A 191 6.48 -23.61 14.28
CA LYS A 191 7.10 -24.88 14.71
C LYS A 191 7.54 -24.85 16.16
N GLN A 192 8.02 -23.70 16.64
CA GLN A 192 8.45 -23.54 18.02
C GLN A 192 7.26 -23.55 18.99
N GLU A 193 6.15 -22.94 18.61
CA GLU A 193 4.89 -22.96 19.39
C GLU A 193 4.31 -24.38 19.45
N GLU A 194 4.26 -25.12 18.35
CA GLU A 194 3.82 -26.51 18.33
C GLU A 194 4.66 -27.42 19.24
N LEU A 195 5.98 -27.26 19.24
CA LEU A 195 6.90 -27.98 20.12
C LEU A 195 6.63 -27.64 21.58
N ASN A 196 6.42 -26.38 21.93
CA ASN A 196 6.14 -25.93 23.29
C ASN A 196 4.80 -26.48 23.80
N ILE A 197 3.75 -26.49 22.96
CA ILE A 197 2.44 -27.08 23.29
C ILE A 197 2.59 -28.60 23.54
N SER A 198 3.28 -29.32 22.66
CA SER A 198 3.52 -30.75 22.79
C SER A 198 4.27 -31.10 24.08
N THR A 199 5.25 -30.28 24.46
CA THR A 199 6.02 -30.47 25.71
C THR A 199 5.17 -30.26 26.93
N LYS A 200 4.38 -29.18 26.98
CA LYS A 200 3.45 -28.90 28.09
C LYS A 200 2.41 -29.99 28.27
N THR A 201 1.83 -30.49 27.18
CA THR A 201 0.85 -31.59 27.22
C THR A 201 1.44 -32.86 27.77
N LYS A 202 2.71 -33.19 27.44
CA LYS A 202 3.41 -34.37 27.99
C LYS A 202 3.72 -34.22 29.50
N GLU A 203 4.05 -33.03 29.95
CA GLU A 203 4.29 -32.74 31.37
C GLU A 203 3.00 -32.82 32.17
N THR A 204 1.90 -32.28 31.68
CA THR A 204 0.58 -32.37 32.32
C THR A 204 0.13 -33.83 32.42
N ASN A 205 0.21 -34.61 31.38
CA ASN A 205 -0.14 -36.03 31.36
C ASN A 205 0.74 -36.86 32.34
N ARG A 206 2.01 -36.51 32.50
CA ARG A 206 2.89 -37.16 33.49
C ARG A 206 2.53 -36.81 34.92
N GLN A 207 2.11 -35.58 35.19
CA GLN A 207 1.64 -35.13 36.48
C GLN A 207 0.34 -35.83 36.87
N ASP A 208 -0.63 -35.88 35.97
CA ASP A 208 -1.91 -36.59 36.19
C ASP A 208 -1.70 -38.08 36.45
N GLN A 209 -0.77 -38.76 35.76
CA GLN A 209 -0.45 -40.15 36.00
C GLN A 209 0.21 -40.38 37.37
N ARG A 210 1.03 -39.44 37.86
CA ARG A 210 1.63 -39.52 39.20
C ARG A 210 0.58 -39.36 40.29
N VAL A 211 -0.34 -38.42 40.14
CA VAL A 211 -1.46 -38.22 41.06
C VAL A 211 -2.37 -39.46 41.13
N LEU A 212 -2.67 -40.07 39.95
CA LEU A 212 -3.47 -41.30 39.90
C LEU A 212 -2.78 -42.53 40.48
N GLN A 213 -1.45 -42.54 40.56
CA GLN A 213 -0.66 -43.64 41.14
C GLN A 213 -0.32 -43.43 42.61
N GLY A 214 -0.81 -42.31 43.24
CA GLY A 214 -0.57 -42.02 44.65
C GLY A 214 0.92 -41.83 45.00
N LEU A 215 1.72 -41.34 44.09
CA LEU A 215 3.17 -41.15 44.21
C LEU A 215 3.53 -39.67 44.44
N ASP A 216 2.78 -38.97 45.30
CA ASP A 216 3.15 -37.67 45.87
C ASP A 216 3.64 -37.82 47.30
#